data_795e5e03ee16acb79d48c3e2b984e376
#
_entry.id   795e5e03ee16acb79d48c3e2b984e376
#
_cell.length_a   1.000
_cell.length_b   1.000
_cell.length_c   1.000
_cell.angle_alpha   90.00
_cell.angle_beta   90.00
_cell.angle_gamma   90.00
#
_symmetry.space_group_name_H-M   'P 1'
#
loop_
_entity.id
_entity.type
_entity.pdbx_description
1 polymer ?
#
loop_
_entity_poly.entity_id
_entity_poly.type
_entity_poly.pdbx_seq_one_letter_code
_entity_poly.pdbx_strand_id
1 'polypeptide(L)'
;MSVGIIFEEAGLLKKHDRFKLVKKVGKQGDVIPKHNHPEALVVFTCVKGEVKVFLNDEEIHIVEPGKVLHCDGDNYINAEFLKDGEVFVTLINK
;
A
#
# COMPACT_ATOMS: atom_id res chain seq x y z
N MET A 1 7.90 -23.81 19.46
CA MET A 1 6.72 -23.27 18.75
C MET A 1 6.90 -21.77 18.54
N SER A 2 6.63 -21.32 17.34
CA SER A 2 6.72 -19.89 17.03
C SER A 2 5.32 -19.26 17.17
N VAL A 3 5.29 -18.08 17.78
CA VAL A 3 4.04 -17.31 17.90
C VAL A 3 3.98 -16.11 16.94
N GLY A 4 5.09 -15.83 16.26
CA GLY A 4 5.14 -14.76 15.27
C GLY A 4 5.31 -15.33 13.86
N ILE A 5 4.88 -14.58 12.86
CA ILE A 5 4.96 -14.96 11.45
C ILE A 5 5.62 -13.83 10.68
N ILE A 6 6.60 -14.18 9.85
CA ILE A 6 7.26 -13.22 8.96
C ILE A 6 6.71 -13.39 7.55
N PHE A 7 6.28 -12.31 6.94
CA PHE A 7 5.84 -12.28 5.55
C PHE A 7 6.81 -11.44 4.74
N GLU A 8 7.25 -11.92 3.59
CA GLU A 8 8.19 -11.18 2.75
C GLU A 8 7.90 -11.24 1.26
N GLU A 9 7.05 -12.16 0.82
CA GLU A 9 6.76 -12.32 -0.60
C GLU A 9 5.72 -11.32 -1.09
N ALA A 10 5.75 -11.01 -2.40
CA ALA A 10 4.77 -10.12 -3.00
C ALA A 10 3.39 -10.78 -3.03
N GLY A 11 2.34 -9.97 -2.96
CA GLY A 11 0.95 -10.40 -3.03
C GLY A 11 0.22 -10.28 -1.71
N LEU A 12 -0.90 -10.97 -1.60
CA LEU A 12 -1.69 -11.01 -0.37
C LEU A 12 -0.95 -11.85 0.66
N LEU A 13 -0.49 -11.21 1.73
CA LEU A 13 0.31 -11.85 2.77
C LEU A 13 -0.55 -12.48 3.86
N LYS A 14 -1.58 -11.77 4.29
CA LYS A 14 -2.48 -12.21 5.36
C LYS A 14 -3.85 -11.60 5.17
N LYS A 15 -4.86 -12.42 5.28
CA LYS A 15 -6.26 -11.98 5.35
C LYS A 15 -6.79 -12.37 6.73
N HIS A 16 -7.07 -11.39 7.54
CA HIS A 16 -7.62 -11.55 8.88
C HIS A 16 -9.00 -10.88 8.93
N ASP A 17 -9.82 -11.20 9.93
CA ASP A 17 -11.12 -10.56 10.09
C ASP A 17 -11.01 -9.05 10.27
N ARG A 18 -9.91 -8.59 10.88
CA ARG A 18 -9.70 -7.17 11.22
C ARG A 18 -8.83 -6.43 10.22
N PHE A 19 -8.01 -7.14 9.44
CA PHE A 19 -7.05 -6.49 8.55
C PHE A 19 -6.63 -7.41 7.41
N LYS A 20 -6.03 -6.79 6.39
CA LYS A 20 -5.33 -7.51 5.32
C LYS A 20 -3.94 -6.89 5.17
N LEU A 21 -2.95 -7.72 4.93
CA LEU A 21 -1.59 -7.28 4.63
C LEU A 21 -1.27 -7.67 3.19
N VAL A 22 -0.82 -6.70 2.41
CA VAL A 22 -0.46 -6.92 1.01
C VAL A 22 0.92 -6.31 0.76
N LYS A 23 1.76 -7.02 0.04
CA LYS A 23 3.03 -6.47 -0.44
C LYS A 23 2.94 -6.25 -1.94
N LYS A 24 3.26 -5.05 -2.38
CA LYS A 24 3.32 -4.70 -3.79
C LYS A 24 4.76 -4.41 -4.17
N VAL A 25 5.19 -5.03 -5.26
CA VAL A 25 6.52 -4.82 -5.84
C VAL A 25 6.31 -4.28 -7.24
N GLY A 26 7.02 -3.21 -7.57
CA GLY A 26 6.90 -2.59 -8.88
C GLY A 26 8.24 -2.12 -9.40
N LYS A 27 8.32 -2.04 -10.73
CA LYS A 27 9.46 -1.44 -11.43
C LYS A 27 9.12 -0.02 -11.79
N GLN A 28 10.14 0.79 -12.05
CA GLN A 28 9.94 2.16 -12.51
C GLN A 28 8.92 2.20 -13.65
N GLY A 29 7.89 3.03 -13.49
CA GLY A 29 6.82 3.17 -14.47
C GLY A 29 5.61 2.27 -14.24
N ASP A 30 5.72 1.27 -13.37
CA ASP A 30 4.56 0.43 -13.04
C ASP A 30 3.53 1.24 -12.27
N VAL A 31 2.26 0.91 -12.48
CA VAL A 31 1.17 1.64 -11.86
C VAL A 31 0.28 0.73 -11.02
N ILE A 32 -0.30 1.31 -9.98
CA ILE A 32 -1.38 0.70 -9.23
C ILE A 32 -2.65 1.38 -9.72
N PRO A 33 -3.57 0.63 -10.37
CA PRO A 33 -4.78 1.23 -10.93
C PRO A 33 -5.66 1.89 -9.87
N LYS A 34 -6.42 2.87 -10.30
CA LYS A 34 -7.35 3.60 -9.43
C LYS A 34 -8.42 2.67 -8.85
N HIS A 35 -8.57 2.72 -7.54
CA HIS A 35 -9.54 1.90 -6.81
C HIS A 35 -9.80 2.52 -5.44
N ASN A 36 -10.77 1.96 -4.72
CA ASN A 36 -11.01 2.35 -3.34
C ASN A 36 -11.33 1.11 -2.49
N HIS A 37 -11.30 1.31 -1.17
CA HIS A 37 -11.61 0.27 -0.19
C HIS A 37 -12.57 0.85 0.85
N PRO A 38 -13.86 1.04 0.51
CA PRO A 38 -14.79 1.73 1.40
C PRO A 38 -14.98 1.04 2.77
N GLU A 39 -14.68 -0.24 2.86
CA GLU A 39 -14.79 -1.00 4.10
C GLU A 39 -13.56 -0.92 5.00
N ALA A 40 -12.52 -0.17 4.60
CA ALA A 40 -11.24 -0.20 5.29
C ALA A 40 -10.57 1.16 5.42
N LEU A 41 -9.65 1.24 6.38
CA LEU A 41 -8.65 2.30 6.46
C LEU A 41 -7.40 1.79 5.75
N VAL A 42 -6.71 2.67 5.04
CA VAL A 42 -5.51 2.33 4.26
C VAL A 42 -4.25 2.85 4.94
N VAL A 43 -3.27 1.97 5.12
CA VAL A 43 -1.94 2.33 5.58
C VAL A 43 -0.95 1.85 4.52
N PHE A 44 -0.27 2.79 3.89
CA PHE A 44 0.63 2.54 2.75
C PHE A 44 2.06 2.84 3.19
N THR A 45 2.87 1.81 3.32
CA THR A 45 4.22 1.91 3.86
C THR A 45 5.25 1.60 2.78
N CYS A 46 6.12 2.56 2.47
CA CYS A 46 7.19 2.35 1.50
C CYS A 46 8.45 1.83 2.19
N VAL A 47 9.03 0.76 1.67
CA VAL A 47 10.27 0.19 2.19
C VAL A 47 11.42 0.28 1.20
N LYS A 48 11.12 0.47 -0.09
CA LYS A 48 12.14 0.59 -1.12
C LYS A 48 11.60 1.43 -2.28
N GLY A 49 12.45 2.24 -2.87
CA GLY A 49 12.11 3.01 -4.06
C GLY A 49 11.40 4.31 -3.75
N GLU A 50 10.55 4.75 -4.67
CA GLU A 50 9.82 6.00 -4.55
C GLU A 50 8.50 5.85 -5.31
N VAL A 51 7.40 6.18 -4.64
CA VAL A 51 6.06 5.97 -5.20
C VAL A 51 5.28 7.28 -5.13
N LYS A 52 4.69 7.66 -6.25
CA LYS A 52 3.80 8.81 -6.35
C LYS A 52 2.37 8.33 -6.19
N VAL A 53 1.71 8.77 -5.14
CA VAL A 53 0.34 8.35 -4.82
C VAL A 53 -0.61 9.50 -5.06
N PHE A 54 -1.70 9.21 -5.77
CA PHE A 54 -2.77 10.16 -6.06
C PHE A 54 -4.01 9.78 -5.24
N LEU A 55 -4.60 10.76 -4.56
CA LEU A 55 -5.85 10.59 -3.84
C LEU A 55 -6.92 11.45 -4.52
N ASN A 56 -7.99 10.80 -4.98
CA ASN A 56 -9.11 11.46 -5.67
C ASN A 56 -8.71 12.33 -6.86
N ASP A 57 -7.60 11.98 -7.53
CA ASP A 57 -7.03 12.72 -8.67
C ASP A 57 -6.64 14.17 -8.35
N GLU A 58 -6.65 14.57 -7.09
CA GLU A 58 -6.37 15.94 -6.67
C GLU A 58 -5.14 16.05 -5.80
N GLU A 59 -5.03 15.16 -4.82
CA GLU A 59 -3.96 15.19 -3.82
C GLU A 59 -2.85 14.26 -4.25
N ILE A 60 -1.60 14.72 -4.15
CA ILE A 60 -0.42 13.95 -4.56
C ILE A 60 0.55 13.85 -3.39
N HIS A 61 1.03 12.63 -3.13
CA HIS A 61 2.05 12.38 -2.13
C HIS A 61 3.17 11.55 -2.72
N ILE A 62 4.41 11.92 -2.40
CA ILE A 62 5.58 11.13 -2.74
C ILE A 62 5.96 10.33 -1.50
N VAL A 63 5.86 9.01 -1.60
CA VAL A 63 6.13 8.10 -0.48
C VAL A 63 7.47 7.42 -0.74
N GLU A 64 8.40 7.61 0.18
CA GLU A 64 9.77 7.12 0.11
C GLU A 64 10.04 6.16 1.27
N PRO A 65 11.16 5.40 1.26
CA PRO A 65 11.45 4.46 2.34
C PRO A 65 11.41 5.12 3.71
N GLY A 66 10.70 4.49 4.63
CA GLY A 66 10.51 5.01 5.97
C GLY A 66 9.31 5.92 6.14
N LYS A 67 8.59 6.22 5.04
CA LYS A 67 7.38 7.04 5.08
C LYS A 67 6.14 6.17 5.00
N VAL A 68 5.08 6.65 5.64
CA VAL A 68 3.78 6.00 5.66
C VAL A 68 2.71 7.01 5.23
N LEU A 69 1.85 6.58 4.32
CA LEU A 69 0.68 7.36 3.94
C LEU A 69 -0.56 6.67 4.50
N HIS A 70 -1.39 7.43 5.19
CA HIS A 70 -2.66 6.93 5.70
C HIS A 70 -3.81 7.71 5.11
N CYS A 71 -4.86 7.00 4.70
CA CYS A 71 -6.11 7.63 4.30
C CYS A 71 -7.28 6.71 4.59
N ASP A 72 -8.49 7.27 4.61
CA ASP A 72 -9.71 6.49 4.65
C ASP A 72 -9.90 5.84 3.29
N GLY A 73 -10.23 4.56 3.26
CA GLY A 73 -10.39 3.81 2.04
C GLY A 73 -11.57 4.21 1.16
N ASP A 74 -12.45 5.09 1.65
CA ASP A 74 -13.51 5.69 0.84
C ASP A 74 -12.90 6.53 -0.30
N ASN A 75 -11.70 7.06 -0.09
CA ASN A 75 -11.02 7.85 -1.11
C ASN A 75 -10.48 6.95 -2.22
N TYR A 76 -10.54 7.42 -3.45
CA TYR A 76 -9.93 6.70 -4.57
C TYR A 76 -8.42 6.92 -4.55
N ILE A 77 -7.69 5.83 -4.71
CA ILE A 77 -6.23 5.83 -4.69
C ILE A 77 -5.68 5.18 -5.95
N ASN A 78 -4.65 5.78 -6.51
CA ASN A 78 -3.84 5.17 -7.55
C ASN A 78 -2.39 5.62 -7.35
N ALA A 79 -1.47 4.90 -7.94
CA ALA A 79 -0.05 5.18 -7.72
C ALA A 79 0.79 4.83 -8.93
N GLU A 80 1.98 5.42 -8.96
CA GLU A 80 3.00 5.13 -9.96
C GLU A 80 4.34 4.96 -9.27
N PHE A 81 5.06 3.89 -9.59
CA PHE A 81 6.42 3.69 -9.09
C PHE A 81 7.36 4.59 -9.89
N LEU A 82 7.97 5.56 -9.22
CA LEU A 82 8.97 6.45 -9.84
C LEU A 82 10.34 5.78 -9.91
N LYS A 83 10.56 4.78 -9.07
CA LYS A 83 11.76 3.92 -9.04
C LYS A 83 11.30 2.51 -8.72
N ASP A 84 12.13 1.52 -9.05
CA ASP A 84 11.90 0.14 -8.62
C ASP A 84 11.71 0.14 -7.11
N GLY A 85 10.62 -0.46 -6.65
CA GLY A 85 10.28 -0.34 -5.26
C GLY A 85 9.40 -1.44 -4.69
N GLU A 86 9.23 -1.34 -3.37
CA GLU A 86 8.40 -2.27 -2.59
C GLU A 86 7.63 -1.49 -1.55
N VAL A 87 6.34 -1.81 -1.45
CA VAL A 87 5.47 -1.19 -0.46
C VAL A 87 4.61 -2.24 0.22
N PHE A 88 4.28 -1.98 1.49
CA PHE A 88 3.29 -2.78 2.20
C PHE A 88 2.02 -1.96 2.31
N VAL A 89 0.91 -2.58 1.96
CA VAL A 89 -0.41 -1.97 2.11
C VAL A 89 -1.16 -2.74 3.18
N THR A 90 -1.53 -2.04 4.24
CA THR A 90 -2.32 -2.61 5.33
C THR A 90 -3.72 -2.03 5.22
N LEU A 91 -4.71 -2.91 5.12
CA LEU A 91 -6.12 -2.53 5.09
C LEU A 91 -6.73 -2.95 6.42
N ILE A 92 -7.20 -1.98 7.19
CA ILE A 92 -7.78 -2.22 8.51
C ILE A 92 -9.28 -2.09 8.38
N ASN A 93 -10.01 -3.16 8.62
CA ASN A 93 -11.47 -3.16 8.49
C ASN A 93 -12.11 -2.21 9.50
N LYS A 94 -13.07 -1.45 9.01
CA LYS A 94 -13.86 -0.53 9.85
C LYS A 94 -14.87 -1.24 10.70
#